data_312a4247c53bc73b1e6c3c6d830ef8d3
#
_entry.id   312a4247c53bc73b1e6c3c6d830ef8d3
#
_cell.length_a   1.000
_cell.length_b   1.000
_cell.length_c   1.000
_cell.angle_alpha   90.00
_cell.angle_beta   90.00
_cell.angle_gamma   90.00
#
_symmetry.space_group_name_H-M   'P 1'
#
loop_
_entity.id
_entity.type
_entity.pdbx_description
1 polymer ?
#
loop_
_entity_poly.entity_id
_entity_poly.type
_entity_poly.pdbx_seq_one_letter_code
_entity_poly.pdbx_strand_id
1 'polypeptide(L)'
;MNENIVKLEKWIKESDNIVFFGGAGVSTESGIPDFRSVDGLYNRKYDYPPETILSHSFFMRNTEEFYRFYRDKMLYKDAKPNKAHYALAELEKQGKCKAVITQNIDGLHQAAGSKEVLELHGTVKKNYCMKCHKFYGEEYIMNTSGVPKCDCGGIIKPYVVLYEESLDNDVIEKAVDYIRHADVLIIAGTSLTVYPAAGLIDYYRGNKLVLINKSVTPKDNIADLVIHEPVGETLGGICLLYTSDAA
;
A
#
# COMPACT_ATOMS: atom_id res chain seq x y z
N MET A 1 -8.10 8.57 -27.74
CA MET A 1 -7.24 8.35 -26.55
C MET A 1 -7.69 9.33 -25.50
N ASN A 2 -7.85 8.95 -24.25
CA ASN A 2 -8.32 9.85 -23.19
C ASN A 2 -7.29 10.97 -22.98
N GLU A 3 -7.70 12.24 -23.10
CA GLU A 3 -6.79 13.39 -22.97
C GLU A 3 -6.03 13.41 -21.65
N ASN A 4 -6.66 12.93 -20.58
CA ASN A 4 -6.02 12.83 -19.27
C ASN A 4 -4.88 11.80 -19.24
N ILE A 5 -5.04 10.69 -19.96
CA ILE A 5 -3.97 9.66 -20.11
C ILE A 5 -2.78 10.24 -20.89
N VAL A 6 -3.03 10.95 -21.98
CA VAL A 6 -1.97 11.63 -22.77
C VAL A 6 -1.24 12.67 -21.92
N LYS A 7 -1.96 13.44 -21.11
CA LYS A 7 -1.37 14.41 -20.19
C LYS A 7 -0.50 13.74 -19.12
N LEU A 8 -0.97 12.64 -18.52
CA LEU A 8 -0.21 11.87 -17.54
C LEU A 8 1.06 11.31 -18.15
N GLU A 9 0.95 10.69 -19.33
CA GLU A 9 2.10 10.18 -20.09
C GLU A 9 3.17 11.24 -20.32
N LYS A 10 2.75 12.43 -20.77
CA LYS A 10 3.65 13.57 -20.95
C LYS A 10 4.37 13.94 -19.66
N TRP A 11 3.64 14.06 -18.56
CA TRP A 11 4.22 14.43 -17.26
C TRP A 11 5.21 13.39 -16.74
N ILE A 12 4.92 12.08 -16.92
CA ILE A 12 5.84 11.00 -16.58
C ILE A 12 7.12 11.07 -17.43
N LYS A 13 7.00 11.34 -18.74
CA LYS A 13 8.16 11.48 -19.63
C LYS A 13 9.08 12.64 -19.26
N GLU A 14 8.49 13.77 -18.93
CA GLU A 14 9.19 15.03 -18.65
C GLU A 14 9.75 15.12 -17.21
N SER A 15 9.33 14.23 -16.29
CA SER A 15 9.76 14.27 -14.89
C SER A 15 10.86 13.26 -14.61
N ASP A 16 11.81 13.67 -13.76
CA ASP A 16 12.85 12.82 -13.18
C ASP A 16 12.70 12.66 -11.66
N ASN A 17 11.61 13.18 -11.08
CA ASN A 17 11.32 13.08 -9.65
C ASN A 17 9.83 12.81 -9.40
N ILE A 18 9.41 11.59 -9.72
CA ILE A 18 8.06 11.10 -9.48
C ILE A 18 8.01 10.41 -8.13
N VAL A 19 6.99 10.73 -7.33
CA VAL A 19 6.67 10.01 -6.10
C VAL A 19 5.27 9.41 -6.23
N PHE A 20 5.15 8.16 -5.84
CA PHE A 20 3.88 7.45 -5.84
C PHE A 20 3.34 7.30 -4.41
N PHE A 21 2.06 7.57 -4.20
CA PHE A 21 1.35 7.34 -2.94
C PHE A 21 0.14 6.44 -3.18
N GLY A 22 0.17 5.22 -2.65
CA GLY A 22 -0.82 4.19 -2.92
C GLY A 22 -1.56 3.64 -1.71
N GLY A 23 -2.76 3.10 -1.97
CA GLY A 23 -3.57 2.38 -1.00
C GLY A 23 -4.10 1.05 -1.54
N ALA A 24 -5.07 0.46 -0.85
CA ALA A 24 -5.56 -0.91 -1.12
C ALA A 24 -6.10 -1.12 -2.55
N GLY A 25 -6.63 -0.06 -3.18
CA GLY A 25 -7.10 -0.10 -4.56
C GLY A 25 -6.01 -0.42 -5.59
N VAL A 26 -4.73 -0.25 -5.26
CA VAL A 26 -3.60 -0.65 -6.12
C VAL A 26 -3.51 -2.17 -6.24
N SER A 27 -3.87 -2.91 -5.19
CA SER A 27 -3.74 -4.37 -5.13
C SER A 27 -5.04 -5.13 -5.49
N THR A 28 -6.12 -4.42 -5.82
CA THR A 28 -7.39 -5.09 -6.22
C THR A 28 -7.24 -5.90 -7.51
N GLU A 29 -6.44 -5.44 -8.47
CA GLU A 29 -6.11 -6.18 -9.70
C GLU A 29 -5.12 -7.34 -9.45
N SER A 30 -4.63 -7.50 -8.21
CA SER A 30 -3.85 -8.65 -7.73
C SER A 30 -4.72 -9.66 -6.95
N GLY A 31 -6.03 -9.43 -6.87
CA GLY A 31 -6.97 -10.29 -6.15
C GLY A 31 -7.03 -10.01 -4.64
N ILE A 32 -6.43 -8.93 -4.15
CA ILE A 32 -6.56 -8.49 -2.76
C ILE A 32 -7.71 -7.48 -2.68
N PRO A 33 -8.82 -7.80 -2.00
CA PRO A 33 -9.94 -6.87 -1.87
C PRO A 33 -9.53 -5.63 -1.07
N ASP A 34 -10.07 -4.48 -1.44
CA ASP A 34 -9.94 -3.30 -0.61
C ASP A 34 -10.87 -3.36 0.62
N PHE A 35 -10.65 -2.46 1.60
CA PHE A 35 -11.39 -2.48 2.87
C PHE A 35 -12.86 -2.06 2.74
N ARG A 36 -13.27 -1.39 1.66
CA ARG A 36 -14.55 -0.65 1.59
C ARG A 36 -15.45 -1.01 0.42
N SER A 37 -15.00 -1.81 -0.54
CA SER A 37 -15.86 -2.28 -1.61
C SER A 37 -16.95 -3.21 -1.07
N VAL A 38 -18.03 -3.35 -1.84
CA VAL A 38 -19.19 -4.23 -1.51
C VAL A 38 -18.72 -5.69 -1.29
N ASP A 39 -17.64 -6.09 -1.96
CA ASP A 39 -16.99 -7.39 -1.83
C ASP A 39 -15.80 -7.37 -0.84
N GLY A 40 -15.60 -6.25 -0.15
CA GLY A 40 -14.49 -6.03 0.77
C GLY A 40 -14.61 -6.80 2.09
N LEU A 41 -13.65 -6.54 2.99
CA LEU A 41 -13.47 -7.26 4.26
C LEU A 41 -14.69 -7.27 5.20
N TYR A 42 -15.71 -6.43 4.96
CA TYR A 42 -16.89 -6.26 5.82
C TYR A 42 -17.96 -7.36 5.75
N ASN A 43 -17.78 -8.42 4.94
CA ASN A 43 -18.78 -9.49 4.86
C ASN A 43 -18.73 -10.47 6.06
N ARG A 44 -19.58 -10.24 7.01
CA ARG A 44 -20.30 -10.98 8.05
C ARG A 44 -19.89 -12.42 8.48
N LYS A 45 -18.61 -12.76 8.50
CA LYS A 45 -18.14 -14.05 9.08
C LYS A 45 -17.61 -13.88 10.51
N TYR A 46 -17.55 -12.65 11.00
CA TYR A 46 -16.95 -12.30 12.27
C TYR A 46 -17.90 -11.47 13.12
N ASP A 47 -17.82 -11.65 14.45
CA ASP A 47 -18.71 -11.00 15.43
C ASP A 47 -18.36 -9.50 15.63
N TYR A 48 -17.21 -9.07 15.15
CA TYR A 48 -16.70 -7.70 15.28
C TYR A 48 -16.33 -7.11 13.93
N PRO A 49 -16.45 -5.77 13.75
CA PRO A 49 -15.96 -5.09 12.58
C PRO A 49 -14.44 -5.27 12.39
N PRO A 50 -13.92 -5.30 11.15
CA PRO A 50 -12.49 -5.43 10.87
C PRO A 50 -11.62 -4.42 11.62
N GLU A 51 -12.04 -3.16 11.72
CA GLU A 51 -11.30 -2.13 12.46
C GLU A 51 -11.18 -2.44 13.95
N THR A 52 -12.20 -3.06 14.54
CA THR A 52 -12.14 -3.51 15.93
C THR A 52 -11.15 -4.65 16.07
N ILE A 53 -11.23 -5.67 15.20
CA ILE A 53 -10.34 -6.84 15.26
C ILE A 53 -8.88 -6.42 15.01
N LEU A 54 -8.65 -5.50 14.10
CA LEU A 54 -7.31 -4.99 13.76
C LEU A 54 -6.84 -3.85 14.68
N SER A 55 -7.39 -3.72 15.88
CA SER A 55 -6.92 -2.76 16.89
C SER A 55 -5.92 -3.40 17.86
N HIS A 56 -5.03 -2.57 18.41
CA HIS A 56 -4.07 -2.99 19.44
C HIS A 56 -4.77 -3.58 20.66
N SER A 57 -5.80 -2.91 21.16
CA SER A 57 -6.54 -3.36 22.34
C SER A 57 -7.24 -4.70 22.11
N PHE A 58 -7.76 -4.96 20.92
CA PHE A 58 -8.37 -6.25 20.59
C PHE A 58 -7.29 -7.33 20.46
N PHE A 59 -6.18 -7.06 19.78
CA PHE A 59 -5.05 -7.98 19.71
C PHE A 59 -4.59 -8.43 21.08
N MET A 60 -4.48 -7.51 22.04
CA MET A 60 -4.03 -7.83 23.40
C MET A 60 -5.05 -8.63 24.22
N ARG A 61 -6.36 -8.48 23.98
CA ARG A 61 -7.43 -9.15 24.76
C ARG A 61 -7.93 -10.43 24.11
N ASN A 62 -7.98 -10.48 22.79
CA ASN A 62 -8.58 -11.55 21.99
C ASN A 62 -7.61 -12.03 20.90
N THR A 63 -6.37 -12.31 21.27
CA THR A 63 -5.27 -12.63 20.35
C THR A 63 -5.60 -13.82 19.44
N GLU A 64 -6.32 -14.83 19.91
CA GLU A 64 -6.70 -16.00 19.12
C GLU A 64 -7.67 -15.61 17.99
N GLU A 65 -8.70 -14.82 18.30
CA GLU A 65 -9.67 -14.33 17.33
C GLU A 65 -9.02 -13.37 16.32
N PHE A 66 -8.09 -12.51 16.80
CA PHE A 66 -7.26 -11.68 15.90
C PHE A 66 -6.54 -12.56 14.89
N TYR A 67 -5.87 -13.63 15.30
CA TYR A 67 -5.13 -14.49 14.38
C TYR A 67 -6.02 -15.34 13.47
N ARG A 68 -7.22 -15.69 13.90
CA ARG A 68 -8.23 -16.33 13.05
C ARG A 68 -8.60 -15.41 11.89
N PHE A 69 -8.91 -14.14 12.18
CA PHE A 69 -9.21 -13.12 11.19
C PHE A 69 -7.99 -12.79 10.32
N TYR A 70 -6.83 -12.58 10.95
CA TYR A 70 -5.60 -12.16 10.27
C TYR A 70 -5.18 -13.16 9.19
N ARG A 71 -5.22 -14.45 9.47
CA ARG A 71 -4.91 -15.50 8.50
C ARG A 71 -5.95 -15.60 7.39
N ASP A 72 -7.23 -15.40 7.69
CA ASP A 72 -8.32 -15.51 6.72
C ASP A 72 -8.41 -14.27 5.79
N LYS A 73 -8.07 -13.08 6.31
CA LYS A 73 -8.37 -11.81 5.64
C LYS A 73 -7.17 -10.92 5.32
N MET A 74 -6.01 -11.16 5.93
CA MET A 74 -4.85 -10.28 5.78
C MET A 74 -3.68 -10.94 5.03
N LEU A 75 -3.66 -12.26 4.93
CA LEU A 75 -2.60 -13.02 4.27
C LEU A 75 -3.08 -13.57 2.92
N TYR A 76 -2.46 -13.11 1.84
CA TYR A 76 -2.79 -13.47 0.45
C TYR A 76 -1.60 -14.15 -0.22
N LYS A 77 -1.41 -15.43 0.08
CA LYS A 77 -0.26 -16.23 -0.36
C LYS A 77 -0.05 -16.25 -1.88
N ASP A 78 -1.14 -16.31 -2.63
CA ASP A 78 -1.12 -16.49 -4.09
C ASP A 78 -1.20 -15.17 -4.86
N ALA A 79 -1.32 -14.04 -4.16
CA ALA A 79 -1.35 -12.73 -4.79
C ALA A 79 -0.01 -12.40 -5.45
N LYS A 80 -0.08 -11.91 -6.69
CA LYS A 80 1.09 -11.52 -7.48
C LYS A 80 1.00 -10.03 -7.83
N PRO A 81 2.15 -9.36 -8.02
CA PRO A 81 2.13 -8.00 -8.53
C PRO A 81 1.31 -7.88 -9.82
N ASN A 82 0.58 -6.80 -9.95
CA ASN A 82 -0.14 -6.44 -11.17
C ASN A 82 0.63 -5.38 -11.98
N LYS A 83 0.04 -4.94 -13.08
CA LYS A 83 0.65 -3.97 -14.00
C LYS A 83 1.06 -2.66 -13.32
N ALA A 84 0.32 -2.17 -12.30
CA ALA A 84 0.71 -0.97 -11.57
C ALA A 84 2.05 -1.15 -10.83
N HIS A 85 2.20 -2.28 -10.13
CA HIS A 85 3.43 -2.59 -9.41
C HIS A 85 4.64 -2.68 -10.34
N TYR A 86 4.50 -3.38 -11.47
CA TYR A 86 5.57 -3.50 -12.46
C TYR A 86 5.89 -2.16 -13.13
N ALA A 87 4.87 -1.34 -13.44
CA ALA A 87 5.07 -0.02 -14.00
C ALA A 87 5.90 0.89 -13.08
N LEU A 88 5.61 0.88 -11.77
CA LEU A 88 6.35 1.67 -10.79
C LEU A 88 7.79 1.17 -10.62
N ALA A 89 8.00 -0.15 -10.59
CA ALA A 89 9.34 -0.74 -10.55
C ALA A 89 10.17 -0.37 -11.80
N GLU A 90 9.55 -0.35 -12.98
CA GLU A 90 10.22 0.07 -14.21
C GLU A 90 10.56 1.56 -14.19
N LEU A 91 9.67 2.43 -13.74
CA LEU A 91 9.94 3.86 -13.56
C LEU A 91 11.07 4.12 -12.56
N GLU A 92 11.16 3.32 -11.49
CA GLU A 92 12.27 3.40 -10.54
C GLU A 92 13.59 2.97 -11.19
N LYS A 93 13.59 1.88 -11.94
CA LYS A 93 14.76 1.40 -12.70
C LYS A 93 15.26 2.44 -13.70
N GLN A 94 14.37 3.20 -14.34
CA GLN A 94 14.68 4.32 -15.22
C GLN A 94 15.15 5.57 -14.46
N GLY A 95 15.17 5.54 -13.13
CA GLY A 95 15.55 6.68 -12.29
C GLY A 95 14.48 7.79 -12.18
N LYS A 96 13.26 7.56 -12.66
CA LYS A 96 12.16 8.53 -12.67
C LYS A 96 11.32 8.49 -11.37
N CYS A 97 10.91 7.31 -10.92
CA CYS A 97 10.23 7.13 -9.64
C CYS A 97 11.26 7.07 -8.51
N LYS A 98 11.18 7.99 -7.55
CA LYS A 98 12.14 8.09 -6.44
C LYS A 98 11.69 7.32 -5.21
N ALA A 99 10.39 7.18 -5.01
CA ALA A 99 9.84 6.41 -3.91
C ALA A 99 8.40 5.95 -4.21
N VAL A 100 8.07 4.77 -3.69
CA VAL A 100 6.73 4.26 -3.56
C VAL A 100 6.34 4.37 -2.08
N ILE A 101 5.39 5.23 -1.76
CA ILE A 101 4.82 5.36 -0.42
C ILE A 101 3.51 4.58 -0.43
N THR A 102 3.38 3.57 0.41
CA THR A 102 2.21 2.69 0.38
C THR A 102 1.57 2.51 1.75
N GLN A 103 0.25 2.49 1.76
CA GLN A 103 -0.56 2.09 2.92
C GLN A 103 -0.74 0.55 2.97
N ASN A 104 -0.38 -0.15 1.88
CA ASN A 104 -0.52 -1.60 1.79
C ASN A 104 0.58 -2.31 2.57
N ILE A 105 0.21 -3.48 3.10
CA ILE A 105 1.08 -4.35 3.91
C ILE A 105 1.47 -5.64 3.17
N ASP A 106 1.08 -5.77 1.90
CA ASP A 106 1.14 -7.01 1.11
C ASP A 106 2.54 -7.35 0.56
N GLY A 107 3.43 -6.34 0.45
CA GLY A 107 4.78 -6.49 -0.10
C GLY A 107 4.83 -6.66 -1.62
N LEU A 108 3.75 -6.36 -2.35
CA LEU A 108 3.70 -6.56 -3.80
C LEU A 108 4.58 -5.57 -4.57
N HIS A 109 4.82 -4.37 -4.07
CA HIS A 109 5.76 -3.43 -4.69
C HIS A 109 7.18 -3.98 -4.70
N GLN A 110 7.65 -4.52 -3.57
CA GLN A 110 8.96 -5.17 -3.47
C GLN A 110 9.03 -6.43 -4.34
N ALA A 111 7.95 -7.22 -4.36
CA ALA A 111 7.86 -8.41 -5.21
C ALA A 111 7.91 -8.08 -6.71
N ALA A 112 7.47 -6.89 -7.14
CA ALA A 112 7.58 -6.40 -8.50
C ALA A 112 8.98 -5.86 -8.84
N GLY A 113 9.83 -5.64 -7.84
CA GLY A 113 11.20 -5.14 -8.01
C GLY A 113 11.47 -3.72 -7.54
N SER A 114 10.46 -2.99 -7.02
CA SER A 114 10.66 -1.68 -6.39
C SER A 114 11.56 -1.82 -5.15
N LYS A 115 12.51 -0.90 -4.98
CA LYS A 115 13.51 -0.92 -3.91
C LYS A 115 13.21 0.12 -2.84
N GLU A 116 12.88 1.34 -3.25
CA GLU A 116 12.55 2.42 -2.34
C GLU A 116 11.04 2.42 -2.05
N VAL A 117 10.62 1.54 -1.14
CA VAL A 117 9.23 1.35 -0.73
C VAL A 117 9.07 1.73 0.74
N LEU A 118 8.25 2.75 1.00
CA LEU A 118 7.91 3.22 2.34
C LEU A 118 6.55 2.65 2.76
N GLU A 119 6.56 1.62 3.58
CA GLU A 119 5.37 0.90 4.06
C GLU A 119 4.83 1.61 5.32
N LEU A 120 3.92 2.58 5.16
CA LEU A 120 3.37 3.41 6.25
C LEU A 120 2.68 2.58 7.33
N HIS A 121 2.08 1.46 6.98
CA HIS A 121 1.36 0.59 7.91
C HIS A 121 2.11 -0.72 8.21
N GLY A 122 3.43 -0.76 7.93
CA GLY A 122 4.22 -1.96 8.12
C GLY A 122 3.97 -3.04 7.05
N THR A 123 4.26 -4.30 7.37
CA THR A 123 4.21 -5.39 6.41
C THR A 123 3.86 -6.73 7.05
N VAL A 124 3.12 -7.58 6.33
CA VAL A 124 2.83 -8.97 6.73
C VAL A 124 4.08 -9.87 6.66
N LYS A 125 5.11 -9.44 5.91
CA LYS A 125 6.34 -10.22 5.69
C LYS A 125 7.23 -10.33 6.93
N LYS A 126 7.05 -9.44 7.91
CA LYS A 126 7.86 -9.38 9.13
C LYS A 126 6.98 -9.57 10.35
N ASN A 127 7.43 -10.40 11.27
CA ASN A 127 6.74 -10.67 12.52
C ASN A 127 7.79 -10.80 13.63
N TYR A 128 7.49 -10.33 14.83
CA TYR A 128 8.44 -10.30 15.93
C TYR A 128 7.85 -10.82 17.23
N CYS A 129 8.66 -11.55 17.98
CA CYS A 129 8.30 -11.94 19.34
C CYS A 129 8.20 -10.70 20.23
N MET A 130 7.10 -10.51 20.91
CA MET A 130 6.88 -9.37 21.83
C MET A 130 7.80 -9.43 23.07
N LYS A 131 8.41 -10.57 23.39
CA LYS A 131 9.28 -10.75 24.55
C LYS A 131 10.76 -10.65 24.24
N CYS A 132 11.23 -11.33 23.20
CA CYS A 132 12.67 -11.41 22.88
C CYS A 132 13.05 -10.79 21.52
N HIS A 133 12.08 -10.22 20.81
CA HIS A 133 12.23 -9.57 19.51
C HIS A 133 12.79 -10.48 18.38
N LYS A 134 12.79 -11.81 18.57
CA LYS A 134 13.18 -12.75 17.50
C LYS A 134 12.25 -12.56 16.30
N PHE A 135 12.86 -12.49 15.13
CA PHE A 135 12.17 -12.34 13.84
C PHE A 135 11.56 -13.68 13.38
N TYR A 136 10.39 -13.58 12.73
CA TYR A 136 9.68 -14.65 12.04
C TYR A 136 9.13 -14.18 10.71
N GLY A 137 9.26 -14.96 9.65
CA GLY A 137 8.65 -14.69 8.35
C GLY A 137 7.14 -14.92 8.35
N GLU A 138 6.48 -14.45 7.29
CA GLU A 138 5.04 -14.67 7.06
C GLU A 138 4.65 -16.14 7.09
N GLU A 139 5.49 -17.02 6.50
CA GLU A 139 5.25 -18.46 6.44
C GLU A 139 5.07 -19.11 7.83
N TYR A 140 5.78 -18.61 8.83
CA TYR A 140 5.62 -19.10 10.18
C TYR A 140 4.19 -18.83 10.72
N ILE A 141 3.67 -17.64 10.48
CA ILE A 141 2.30 -17.28 10.88
C ILE A 141 1.27 -18.11 10.12
N MET A 142 1.48 -18.34 8.84
CA MET A 142 0.58 -19.11 8.00
C MET A 142 0.52 -20.60 8.38
N ASN A 143 1.66 -21.17 8.78
CA ASN A 143 1.78 -22.60 9.10
C ASN A 143 1.46 -22.92 10.57
N THR A 144 1.23 -21.92 11.43
CA THR A 144 0.82 -22.13 12.82
C THR A 144 -0.69 -22.04 12.98
N SER A 145 -1.24 -22.84 13.90
CA SER A 145 -2.64 -22.72 14.36
C SER A 145 -2.73 -21.95 15.67
N GLY A 146 -3.87 -21.34 15.94
CA GLY A 146 -4.09 -20.55 17.17
C GLY A 146 -3.15 -19.34 17.24
N VAL A 147 -2.68 -19.01 18.45
CA VAL A 147 -1.77 -17.89 18.69
C VAL A 147 -0.32 -18.30 18.42
N PRO A 148 0.39 -17.69 17.43
CA PRO A 148 1.79 -17.99 17.17
C PRO A 148 2.67 -17.64 18.37
N LYS A 149 3.53 -18.58 18.79
CA LYS A 149 4.42 -18.41 19.93
C LYS A 149 5.87 -18.63 19.54
N CYS A 150 6.74 -17.82 20.14
CA CYS A 150 8.19 -17.96 20.07
C CYS A 150 8.68 -19.08 20.98
N ASP A 151 9.86 -19.62 20.72
CA ASP A 151 10.55 -20.61 21.57
C ASP A 151 10.73 -20.12 23.01
N CYS A 152 10.81 -18.80 23.23
CA CYS A 152 10.88 -18.19 24.56
C CYS A 152 9.51 -18.10 25.27
N GLY A 153 8.44 -18.62 24.67
CA GLY A 153 7.07 -18.56 25.16
C GLY A 153 6.32 -17.23 24.89
N GLY A 154 6.99 -16.22 24.29
CA GLY A 154 6.38 -14.94 23.95
C GLY A 154 5.43 -15.06 22.75
N ILE A 155 4.38 -14.23 22.72
CA ILE A 155 3.50 -14.10 21.56
C ILE A 155 4.26 -13.40 20.42
N ILE A 156 4.06 -13.86 19.20
CA ILE A 156 4.59 -13.21 18.00
C ILE A 156 3.55 -12.23 17.51
N LYS A 157 3.92 -10.96 17.29
CA LYS A 157 3.07 -9.92 16.72
C LYS A 157 3.53 -9.61 15.29
N PRO A 158 2.59 -9.48 14.31
CA PRO A 158 2.96 -9.01 12.98
C PRO A 158 3.47 -7.57 13.04
N TYR A 159 4.44 -7.24 12.19
CA TYR A 159 4.95 -5.88 12.00
C TYR A 159 4.00 -5.07 11.12
N VAL A 160 2.75 -5.02 11.56
CA VAL A 160 1.66 -4.26 10.97
C VAL A 160 1.19 -3.25 12.01
N VAL A 161 1.01 -2.01 11.57
CA VAL A 161 0.46 -0.95 12.43
C VAL A 161 -1.04 -1.20 12.57
N LEU A 162 -1.45 -1.56 13.78
CA LEU A 162 -2.85 -1.74 14.12
C LEU A 162 -3.51 -0.39 14.43
N TYR A 163 -4.83 -0.35 14.34
CA TYR A 163 -5.56 0.80 14.91
C TYR A 163 -5.14 1.01 16.37
N GLU A 164 -5.10 2.26 16.81
CA GLU A 164 -4.58 2.69 18.13
C GLU A 164 -3.03 2.70 18.23
N GLU A 165 -2.29 2.21 17.24
CA GLU A 165 -0.83 2.28 17.19
C GLU A 165 -0.38 3.48 16.35
N SER A 166 0.78 4.03 16.69
CA SER A 166 1.41 5.12 15.91
C SER A 166 2.15 4.56 14.71
N LEU A 167 2.16 5.33 13.63
CA LEU A 167 3.04 5.07 12.49
C LEU A 167 4.51 5.29 12.91
N ASP A 168 5.42 4.66 12.17
CA ASP A 168 6.86 4.86 12.34
C ASP A 168 7.26 6.28 11.91
N ASN A 169 7.86 7.05 12.83
CA ASN A 169 8.24 8.43 12.59
C ASN A 169 9.31 8.58 11.51
N ASP A 170 10.28 7.66 11.44
CA ASP A 170 11.34 7.70 10.43
C ASP A 170 10.75 7.50 9.03
N VAL A 171 9.78 6.59 8.91
CA VAL A 171 9.06 6.34 7.65
C VAL A 171 8.23 7.56 7.24
N ILE A 172 7.54 8.20 8.21
CA ILE A 172 6.75 9.42 7.95
C ILE A 172 7.65 10.56 7.48
N GLU A 173 8.74 10.84 8.20
CA GLU A 173 9.66 11.94 7.87
C GLU A 173 10.24 11.76 6.46
N LYS A 174 10.66 10.54 6.13
CA LYS A 174 11.17 10.19 4.82
C LYS A 174 10.10 10.33 3.73
N ALA A 175 8.88 9.90 4.00
CA ALA A 175 7.75 10.05 3.07
C ALA A 175 7.42 11.53 2.81
N VAL A 176 7.40 12.37 3.86
CA VAL A 176 7.18 13.80 3.74
C VAL A 176 8.28 14.47 2.92
N ASP A 177 9.54 14.06 3.11
CA ASP A 177 10.66 14.62 2.36
C ASP A 177 10.53 14.30 0.86
N TYR A 178 10.26 13.05 0.49
CA TYR A 178 10.01 12.69 -0.90
C TYR A 178 8.83 13.46 -1.51
N ILE A 179 7.70 13.56 -0.80
CA ILE A 179 6.51 14.27 -1.29
C ILE A 179 6.80 15.75 -1.52
N ARG A 180 7.54 16.40 -0.63
CA ARG A 180 7.89 17.83 -0.76
C ARG A 180 8.71 18.15 -2.00
N HIS A 181 9.59 17.24 -2.38
CA HIS A 181 10.53 17.45 -3.48
C HIS A 181 10.05 16.87 -4.81
N ALA A 182 8.90 16.21 -4.84
CA ALA A 182 8.37 15.59 -6.06
C ALA A 182 7.98 16.63 -7.11
N ASP A 183 8.38 16.38 -8.37
CA ASP A 183 7.85 17.12 -9.53
C ASP A 183 6.43 16.68 -9.85
N VAL A 184 6.20 15.36 -9.80
CA VAL A 184 4.89 14.74 -9.99
C VAL A 184 4.58 13.87 -8.78
N LEU A 185 3.45 14.12 -8.13
CA LEU A 185 2.91 13.24 -7.11
C LEU A 185 1.72 12.47 -7.69
N ILE A 186 1.86 11.15 -7.79
CA ILE A 186 0.79 10.25 -8.24
C ILE A 186 0.16 9.60 -7.02
N ILE A 187 -1.09 9.92 -6.76
CA ILE A 187 -1.90 9.30 -5.71
C ILE A 187 -2.85 8.30 -6.38
N ALA A 188 -2.85 7.05 -5.92
CA ALA A 188 -3.66 6.02 -6.56
C ALA A 188 -4.24 4.98 -5.59
N GLY A 189 -5.45 4.50 -5.93
CA GLY A 189 -6.08 3.38 -5.23
C GLY A 189 -6.32 3.62 -3.74
N THR A 190 -6.58 4.84 -3.33
CA THR A 190 -6.82 5.19 -1.93
C THR A 190 -8.05 6.10 -1.78
N SER A 191 -8.84 5.88 -0.74
CA SER A 191 -9.96 6.77 -0.41
C SER A 191 -9.54 8.10 0.22
N LEU A 192 -8.26 8.23 0.63
CA LEU A 192 -7.72 9.39 1.34
C LEU A 192 -8.50 9.76 2.62
N THR A 193 -8.98 8.77 3.34
CA THR A 193 -9.79 8.97 4.57
C THR A 193 -9.13 8.37 5.82
N VAL A 194 -8.02 7.63 5.67
CA VAL A 194 -7.29 7.01 6.80
C VAL A 194 -6.14 7.93 7.21
N TYR A 195 -6.31 8.59 8.35
CA TYR A 195 -5.29 9.45 8.94
C TYR A 195 -4.42 8.69 9.94
N PRO A 196 -3.13 9.09 10.13
CA PRO A 196 -2.46 10.28 9.58
C PRO A 196 -1.95 10.14 8.14
N ALA A 197 -1.94 8.94 7.54
CA ALA A 197 -1.38 8.68 6.22
C ALA A 197 -1.96 9.59 5.12
N ALA A 198 -3.29 9.78 5.09
CA ALA A 198 -3.96 10.65 4.12
C ALA A 198 -3.51 12.12 4.19
N GLY A 199 -3.04 12.58 5.34
CA GLY A 199 -2.55 13.95 5.53
C GLY A 199 -1.15 14.20 4.95
N LEU A 200 -0.38 13.15 4.64
CA LEU A 200 0.97 13.31 4.10
C LEU A 200 0.99 13.99 2.74
N ILE A 201 -0.05 13.81 1.92
CA ILE A 201 -0.15 14.44 0.61
C ILE A 201 -0.24 15.98 0.67
N ASP A 202 -0.66 16.53 1.80
CA ASP A 202 -0.78 17.98 2.00
C ASP A 202 0.60 18.68 2.09
N TYR A 203 1.68 17.90 2.20
CA TYR A 203 3.06 18.41 2.11
C TYR A 203 3.56 18.61 0.68
N TYR A 204 2.84 18.16 -0.34
CA TYR A 204 3.21 18.37 -1.74
C TYR A 204 3.24 19.87 -2.07
N ARG A 205 4.25 20.30 -2.84
CA ARG A 205 4.49 21.72 -3.19
C ARG A 205 4.59 21.95 -4.68
N GLY A 206 4.46 20.89 -5.49
CA GLY A 206 4.48 20.98 -6.94
C GLY A 206 3.12 21.39 -7.54
N ASN A 207 3.01 21.28 -8.86
CA ASN A 207 1.83 21.63 -9.67
C ASN A 207 1.43 20.52 -10.65
N LYS A 208 1.78 19.28 -10.33
CA LYS A 208 1.41 18.08 -11.09
C LYS A 208 0.93 17.00 -10.13
N LEU A 209 -0.16 17.32 -9.40
CA LEU A 209 -0.84 16.37 -8.52
C LEU A 209 -1.79 15.52 -9.36
N VAL A 210 -1.50 14.22 -9.43
CA VAL A 210 -2.30 13.23 -10.18
C VAL A 210 -3.07 12.36 -9.20
N LEU A 211 -4.35 12.12 -9.48
CA LEU A 211 -5.19 11.22 -8.71
C LEU A 211 -5.79 10.15 -9.64
N ILE A 212 -5.47 8.89 -9.38
CA ILE A 212 -5.97 7.72 -10.12
C ILE A 212 -6.78 6.86 -9.16
N ASN A 213 -8.09 6.90 -9.26
CA ASN A 213 -8.96 6.13 -8.37
C ASN A 213 -10.32 5.87 -9.01
N LYS A 214 -10.85 4.64 -8.93
CA LYS A 214 -12.14 4.30 -9.50
C LYS A 214 -13.29 5.16 -8.97
N SER A 215 -13.25 5.48 -7.68
CA SER A 215 -14.27 6.29 -7.01
C SER A 215 -13.77 7.72 -6.76
N VAL A 216 -14.68 8.66 -6.69
CA VAL A 216 -14.40 10.04 -6.29
C VAL A 216 -13.82 10.08 -4.88
N THR A 217 -12.84 10.96 -4.66
CA THR A 217 -12.20 11.18 -3.37
C THR A 217 -12.41 12.61 -2.87
N PRO A 218 -12.22 12.88 -1.57
CA PRO A 218 -12.30 14.24 -1.03
C PRO A 218 -11.28 15.22 -1.62
N LYS A 219 -10.28 14.71 -2.34
CA LYS A 219 -9.14 15.49 -2.88
C LYS A 219 -9.20 15.68 -4.40
N ASP A 220 -10.24 15.20 -5.08
CA ASP A 220 -10.39 15.35 -6.53
C ASP A 220 -10.38 16.83 -6.95
N ASN A 221 -10.93 17.72 -6.12
CA ASN A 221 -11.02 19.15 -6.40
C ASN A 221 -9.70 19.92 -6.31
N ILE A 222 -8.66 19.32 -5.73
CA ILE A 222 -7.32 19.94 -5.63
C ILE A 222 -6.30 19.29 -6.55
N ALA A 223 -6.64 18.17 -7.17
CA ALA A 223 -5.75 17.48 -8.11
C ALA A 223 -5.71 18.21 -9.46
N ASP A 224 -4.51 18.31 -10.04
CA ASP A 224 -4.28 18.90 -11.37
C ASP A 224 -4.72 17.96 -12.50
N LEU A 225 -4.84 16.68 -12.18
CA LEU A 225 -5.27 15.62 -13.08
C LEU A 225 -6.00 14.51 -12.31
N VAL A 226 -7.24 14.20 -12.71
CA VAL A 226 -8.04 13.12 -12.11
C VAL A 226 -8.38 12.08 -13.18
N ILE A 227 -8.17 10.81 -12.87
CA ILE A 227 -8.46 9.67 -13.73
C ILE A 227 -9.26 8.64 -12.94
N HIS A 228 -10.52 8.41 -13.33
CA HIS A 228 -11.40 7.43 -12.71
C HIS A 228 -11.34 6.07 -13.45
N GLU A 229 -10.16 5.45 -13.41
CA GLU A 229 -9.89 4.16 -14.05
C GLU A 229 -9.09 3.24 -13.10
N PRO A 230 -9.00 1.92 -13.40
CA PRO A 230 -8.13 1.00 -12.67
C PRO A 230 -6.66 1.43 -12.74
N VAL A 231 -5.96 1.33 -11.61
CA VAL A 231 -4.58 1.83 -11.48
C VAL A 231 -3.62 1.04 -12.37
N GLY A 232 -3.77 -0.29 -12.41
CA GLY A 232 -2.91 -1.17 -13.20
C GLY A 232 -3.09 -0.99 -14.71
N GLU A 233 -4.32 -0.80 -15.17
CA GLU A 233 -4.59 -0.49 -16.57
C GLU A 233 -4.00 0.86 -16.97
N THR A 234 -4.20 1.87 -16.12
CA THR A 234 -3.71 3.24 -16.36
C THR A 234 -2.19 3.29 -16.42
N LEU A 235 -1.49 2.88 -15.36
CA LEU A 235 -0.03 2.95 -15.30
C LEU A 235 0.64 1.93 -16.21
N GLY A 236 0.08 0.71 -16.30
CA GLY A 236 0.60 -0.32 -17.20
C GLY A 236 0.52 0.08 -18.66
N GLY A 237 -0.57 0.72 -19.08
CA GLY A 237 -0.72 1.24 -20.45
C GLY A 237 0.28 2.33 -20.82
N ILE A 238 0.72 3.14 -19.81
CA ILE A 238 1.68 4.22 -20.06
C ILE A 238 3.13 3.71 -19.97
N CYS A 239 3.46 2.92 -18.94
CA CYS A 239 4.87 2.68 -18.60
C CYS A 239 5.41 1.38 -19.19
N LEU A 240 4.56 0.36 -19.44
CA LEU A 240 5.02 -0.94 -19.94
C LEU A 240 5.07 -1.03 -21.47
N LEU A 241 4.39 -0.13 -22.19
CA LEU A 241 4.49 -0.05 -23.67
C LEU A 241 5.85 0.43 -24.15
N TYR A 242 6.62 1.15 -23.32
CA TYR A 242 7.95 1.65 -23.68
C TYR A 242 9.07 0.63 -23.59
N THR A 243 8.84 -0.53 -22.98
CA THR A 243 9.84 -1.62 -22.95
C THR A 243 9.90 -2.43 -24.24
N SER A 244 8.86 -2.36 -25.08
CA SER A 244 8.82 -3.06 -26.36
C SER A 244 9.52 -2.32 -27.51
N ASP A 245 9.75 -1.01 -27.40
CA ASP A 245 10.39 -0.20 -28.45
C ASP A 245 11.90 0.04 -28.22
N ALA A 246 12.47 -0.55 -27.16
CA ALA A 246 13.89 -0.45 -26.79
C ALA A 246 14.68 -1.76 -26.97
N ALA A 247 14.13 -2.74 -27.74
CA ALA A 247 14.78 -4.02 -28.04
C ALA A 247 15.17 -4.12 -29.51
#